data_611b18a72d8b97e64037d4c47b8b1d72
#
_entry.id   611b18a72d8b97e64037d4c47b8b1d72
#
_cell.length_a   1.000
_cell.length_b   1.000
_cell.length_c   1.000
_cell.angle_alpha   90.00
_cell.angle_beta   90.00
_cell.angle_gamma   90.00
#
_symmetry.space_group_name_H-M   'P 1'
#
loop_
_entity.id
_entity.type
_entity.pdbx_description
1 polymer ?
#
loop_
_entity_poly.entity_id
_entity_poly.type
_entity_poly.pdbx_seq_one_letter_code
_entity_poly.pdbx_strand_id
1 'polypeptide(L)'
;MHKVEPGKAPKGRRVFKASTSAKMNQMLRMIVTYGTGRKANAPGFRVGGKTGSADKPAGGGYNRTSVVATFAAAFPMDRPRYVVIAMLDEPKGTVASSFQRTAAWNAAPVVGRLVPRIGPILGVAPDSSRDVDLSDLAPLVPQSKKP
;
A
#
# COMPACT_ATOMS: atom_id res chain seq x y z
N MET A 1 13.75 11.45 15.24
CA MET A 1 13.87 11.21 13.80
C MET A 1 15.32 11.45 13.41
N HIS A 2 16.06 10.40 13.02
CA HIS A 2 17.45 10.57 12.60
C HIS A 2 17.48 10.84 11.09
N LYS A 3 18.00 12.00 10.69
CA LYS A 3 18.23 12.33 9.29
C LYS A 3 19.48 11.58 8.83
N VAL A 4 19.33 10.65 7.91
CA VAL A 4 20.46 9.95 7.31
C VAL A 4 20.97 10.78 6.14
N GLU A 5 22.25 11.15 6.16
CA GLU A 5 22.87 11.86 5.04
C GLU A 5 22.98 10.94 3.81
N PRO A 6 22.81 11.47 2.59
CA PRO A 6 22.99 10.70 1.37
C PRO A 6 24.35 9.98 1.35
N GLY A 7 24.35 8.68 1.09
CA GLY A 7 25.55 7.85 1.07
C GLY A 7 26.05 7.34 2.42
N LYS A 8 25.48 7.81 3.56
CA LYS A 8 25.86 7.39 4.92
C LYS A 8 24.82 6.48 5.59
N ALA A 9 23.89 5.89 4.84
CA ALA A 9 22.96 4.94 5.39
C ALA A 9 23.71 3.77 6.08
N PRO A 10 23.34 3.38 7.31
CA PRO A 10 23.97 2.24 7.97
C PRO A 10 23.80 0.99 7.11
N LYS A 11 24.84 0.19 6.99
CA LYS A 11 24.79 -1.10 6.30
C LYS A 11 23.80 -2.00 7.01
N GLY A 12 22.65 -2.23 6.42
CA GLY A 12 21.67 -3.17 6.94
C GLY A 12 22.12 -4.62 6.76
N ARG A 13 21.71 -5.50 7.67
CA ARG A 13 21.85 -6.94 7.50
C ARG A 13 20.73 -7.44 6.58
N ARG A 14 21.09 -8.14 5.50
CA ARG A 14 20.11 -8.79 4.65
C ARG A 14 19.49 -9.97 5.40
N VAL A 15 18.15 -9.95 5.58
CA VAL A 15 17.39 -11.01 6.27
C VAL A 15 16.62 -11.92 5.31
N PHE A 16 16.35 -11.46 4.07
CA PHE A 16 15.68 -12.24 3.03
C PHE A 16 16.51 -12.30 1.75
N LYS A 17 16.31 -13.36 0.96
CA LYS A 17 16.89 -13.47 -0.39
C LYS A 17 16.33 -12.37 -1.29
N ALA A 18 17.10 -11.93 -2.27
CA ALA A 18 16.66 -10.93 -3.25
C ALA A 18 15.41 -11.40 -4.02
N SER A 19 15.34 -12.70 -4.37
CA SER A 19 14.18 -13.31 -5.03
C SER A 19 12.92 -13.25 -4.16
N THR A 20 13.05 -13.45 -2.84
CA THR A 20 11.91 -13.31 -1.91
C THR A 20 11.40 -11.86 -1.87
N SER A 21 12.31 -10.88 -1.84
CA SER A 21 11.95 -9.46 -1.90
C SER A 21 11.25 -9.11 -3.22
N ALA A 22 11.74 -9.63 -4.35
CA ALA A 22 11.13 -9.40 -5.66
C ALA A 22 9.69 -9.95 -5.71
N LYS A 23 9.49 -11.19 -5.26
CA LYS A 23 8.14 -11.78 -5.17
C LYS A 23 7.21 -11.02 -4.25
N MET A 24 7.71 -10.51 -3.11
CA MET A 24 6.93 -9.68 -2.21
C MET A 24 6.49 -8.38 -2.90
N ASN A 25 7.37 -7.72 -3.66
CA ASN A 25 7.03 -6.53 -4.43
C ASN A 25 5.95 -6.80 -5.47
N GLN A 26 6.02 -7.93 -6.18
CA GLN A 26 4.97 -8.38 -7.11
C GLN A 26 3.63 -8.55 -6.37
N MET A 27 3.61 -9.27 -5.25
CA MET A 27 2.38 -9.48 -4.47
C MET A 27 1.80 -8.18 -3.93
N LEU A 28 2.62 -7.26 -3.42
CA LEU A 28 2.16 -5.96 -2.94
C LEU A 28 1.60 -5.10 -4.08
N ARG A 29 2.20 -5.16 -5.27
CA ARG A 29 1.67 -4.49 -6.45
C ARG A 29 0.34 -5.11 -6.89
N MET A 30 0.25 -6.44 -6.90
CA MET A 30 -0.96 -7.17 -7.25
C MET A 30 -2.15 -6.84 -6.33
N ILE A 31 -1.93 -6.58 -5.04
CA ILE A 31 -2.96 -6.14 -4.11
C ILE A 31 -3.55 -4.79 -4.54
N VAL A 32 -2.74 -3.91 -5.10
CA VAL A 32 -3.18 -2.58 -5.54
C VAL A 32 -3.80 -2.63 -6.94
N THR A 33 -3.39 -3.55 -7.80
CA THR A 33 -3.99 -3.70 -9.13
C THR A 33 -5.31 -4.49 -9.10
N TYR A 34 -5.35 -5.60 -8.38
CA TYR A 34 -6.47 -6.56 -8.41
C TYR A 34 -7.13 -6.80 -7.06
N GLY A 35 -6.49 -6.43 -5.96
CA GLY A 35 -6.89 -6.78 -4.60
C GLY A 35 -7.65 -5.68 -3.85
N THR A 36 -7.58 -5.76 -2.53
CA THR A 36 -8.24 -4.84 -1.59
C THR A 36 -7.61 -3.44 -1.57
N GLY A 37 -6.42 -3.27 -2.17
CA GLY A 37 -5.70 -2.01 -2.24
C GLY A 37 -6.03 -1.14 -3.47
N ARG A 38 -6.98 -1.51 -4.32
CA ARG A 38 -7.25 -0.82 -5.60
C ARG A 38 -7.45 0.70 -5.48
N LYS A 39 -8.05 1.14 -4.37
CA LYS A 39 -8.27 2.58 -4.12
C LYS A 39 -6.98 3.35 -3.77
N ALA A 40 -5.85 2.65 -3.55
CA ALA A 40 -4.53 3.26 -3.40
C ALA A 40 -3.77 3.37 -4.72
N ASN A 41 -4.32 2.85 -5.83
CA ASN A 41 -3.65 2.95 -7.12
C ASN A 41 -3.53 4.41 -7.56
N ALA A 42 -2.32 4.81 -7.92
CA ALA A 42 -1.98 6.10 -8.48
C ALA A 42 -1.29 5.86 -9.83
N PRO A 43 -1.98 6.13 -10.96
CA PRO A 43 -1.45 5.87 -12.29
C PRO A 43 -0.06 6.46 -12.48
N GLY A 44 0.86 5.68 -13.04
CA GLY A 44 2.26 6.07 -13.27
C GLY A 44 3.16 6.02 -12.04
N PHE A 45 2.63 5.92 -10.81
CA PHE A 45 3.45 5.86 -9.58
C PHE A 45 3.71 4.43 -9.09
N ARG A 46 3.06 3.44 -9.69
CA ARG A 46 3.29 2.01 -9.40
C ARG A 46 3.25 1.70 -7.90
N VAL A 47 2.18 2.14 -7.25
CA VAL A 47 1.96 1.91 -5.82
C VAL A 47 1.72 0.44 -5.56
N GLY A 48 2.36 -0.12 -4.56
CA GLY A 48 2.05 -1.42 -3.99
C GLY A 48 1.78 -1.29 -2.49
N GLY A 49 1.05 -2.22 -1.89
CA GLY A 49 0.77 -2.11 -0.47
C GLY A 49 -0.23 -3.13 0.06
N LYS A 50 -0.52 -3.01 1.37
CA LYS A 50 -1.42 -3.93 2.07
C LYS A 50 -2.35 -3.18 3.02
N THR A 51 -3.62 -3.57 3.00
CA THR A 51 -4.63 -3.15 3.97
C THR A 51 -4.44 -3.86 5.31
N GLY A 52 -4.62 -3.14 6.40
CA GLY A 52 -4.76 -3.67 7.75
C GLY A 52 -6.00 -3.05 8.41
N SER A 53 -6.89 -3.87 8.94
CA SER A 53 -8.02 -3.42 9.75
C SER A 53 -8.02 -4.25 11.02
N ALA A 54 -7.92 -3.60 12.17
CA ALA A 54 -7.86 -4.25 13.46
C ALA A 54 -8.92 -3.68 14.39
N ASP A 55 -9.63 -4.56 15.09
CA ASP A 55 -10.53 -4.17 16.16
C ASP A 55 -9.72 -3.70 17.37
N LYS A 56 -10.19 -2.68 18.07
CA LYS A 56 -9.54 -2.17 19.27
C LYS A 56 -9.79 -3.08 20.47
N PRO A 57 -8.80 -3.27 21.34
CA PRO A 57 -9.01 -3.97 22.60
C PRO A 57 -9.98 -3.18 23.51
N ALA A 58 -10.87 -3.87 24.19
CA ALA A 58 -11.78 -3.30 25.18
C ALA A 58 -12.19 -4.35 26.22
N GLY A 59 -12.09 -4.04 27.50
CA GLY A 59 -12.73 -4.74 28.59
C GLY A 59 -12.58 -6.28 28.63
N GLY A 60 -11.41 -6.83 28.29
CA GLY A 60 -11.16 -8.26 28.25
C GLY A 60 -11.41 -8.94 26.89
N GLY A 61 -11.61 -8.17 25.82
CA GLY A 61 -11.80 -8.66 24.45
C GLY A 61 -11.52 -7.59 23.39
N TYR A 62 -12.17 -7.71 22.24
CA TYR A 62 -12.08 -6.76 21.14
C TYR A 62 -13.44 -6.07 20.91
N ASN A 63 -13.40 -4.75 20.75
CA ASN A 63 -14.57 -3.97 20.36
C ASN A 63 -14.70 -3.97 18.83
N ARG A 64 -15.58 -4.78 18.29
CA ARG A 64 -15.85 -4.89 16.85
C ARG A 64 -16.46 -3.63 16.23
N THR A 65 -16.87 -2.66 17.04
CA THR A 65 -17.37 -1.38 16.54
C THR A 65 -16.29 -0.31 16.45
N SER A 66 -15.12 -0.55 17.04
CA SER A 66 -13.97 0.36 17.03
C SER A 66 -12.81 -0.25 16.23
N VAL A 67 -12.53 0.32 15.05
CA VAL A 67 -11.56 -0.21 14.09
C VAL A 67 -10.42 0.79 13.89
N VAL A 68 -9.18 0.30 13.88
CA VAL A 68 -8.03 1.02 13.33
C VAL A 68 -7.82 0.55 11.89
N ALA A 69 -7.95 1.45 10.94
CA ALA A 69 -7.79 1.19 9.51
C ALA A 69 -6.44 1.69 9.01
N THR A 70 -5.56 0.80 8.56
CA THR A 70 -4.20 1.13 8.12
C THR A 70 -3.96 0.65 6.69
N PHE A 71 -3.30 1.46 5.89
CA PHE A 71 -2.75 1.05 4.61
C PHE A 71 -1.26 1.38 4.57
N ALA A 72 -0.44 0.33 4.50
CA ALA A 72 1.00 0.45 4.32
C ALA A 72 1.31 0.28 2.83
N ALA A 73 1.99 1.27 2.25
CA ALA A 73 2.30 1.32 0.84
C ALA A 73 3.78 1.61 0.60
N ALA A 74 4.29 1.17 -0.54
CA ALA A 74 5.57 1.60 -1.07
C ALA A 74 5.42 2.02 -2.54
N PHE A 75 6.28 2.92 -3.01
CA PHE A 75 6.32 3.37 -4.39
C PHE A 75 7.70 3.92 -4.80
N PRO A 76 8.05 3.88 -6.09
CA PRO A 76 7.47 3.04 -7.14
C PRO A 76 7.87 1.57 -6.94
N MET A 77 6.96 0.60 -7.14
CA MET A 77 7.20 -0.82 -6.77
C MET A 77 8.21 -1.54 -7.66
N ASP A 78 8.44 -1.08 -8.89
CA ASP A 78 9.51 -1.58 -9.76
C ASP A 78 10.92 -1.27 -9.19
N ARG A 79 11.03 -0.19 -8.40
CA ARG A 79 12.24 0.20 -7.68
C ARG A 79 11.86 0.96 -6.40
N PRO A 80 11.45 0.30 -5.33
CA PRO A 80 10.91 0.94 -4.13
C PRO A 80 11.88 1.95 -3.52
N ARG A 81 11.42 3.19 -3.35
CA ARG A 81 12.19 4.30 -2.76
C ARG A 81 11.56 4.85 -1.50
N TYR A 82 10.24 4.83 -1.42
CA TYR A 82 9.48 5.45 -0.34
C TYR A 82 8.45 4.49 0.22
N VAL A 83 8.21 4.61 1.52
CA VAL A 83 7.12 3.95 2.23
C VAL A 83 6.18 5.02 2.76
N VAL A 84 4.88 4.79 2.62
CA VAL A 84 3.82 5.64 3.14
C VAL A 84 2.88 4.76 3.96
N ILE A 85 2.57 5.19 5.17
CA ILE A 85 1.59 4.54 6.02
C ILE A 85 0.48 5.56 6.31
N ALA A 86 -0.74 5.24 5.89
CA ALA A 86 -1.94 5.96 6.28
C ALA A 86 -2.67 5.15 7.35
N MET A 87 -2.90 5.75 8.50
CA MET A 87 -3.63 5.15 9.62
C MET A 87 -4.77 6.06 10.03
N LEU A 88 -5.95 5.50 10.16
CA LEU A 88 -7.16 6.19 10.59
C LEU A 88 -7.70 5.45 11.82
N ASP A 89 -7.83 6.20 12.90
CA ASP A 89 -8.40 5.69 14.14
C ASP A 89 -9.92 5.91 14.14
N GLU A 90 -10.68 4.85 14.28
CA GLU A 90 -12.14 4.83 14.29
C GLU A 90 -12.78 5.60 13.10
N PRO A 91 -12.39 5.30 11.85
CA PRO A 91 -13.00 5.97 10.72
C PRO A 91 -14.50 5.66 10.68
N LYS A 92 -15.30 6.69 10.46
CA LYS A 92 -16.74 6.53 10.30
C LYS A 92 -17.08 6.20 8.85
N GLY A 93 -18.05 5.32 8.67
CA GLY A 93 -18.61 5.05 7.34
C GLY A 93 -19.35 6.28 6.82
N THR A 94 -19.09 6.62 5.56
CA THR A 94 -19.75 7.73 4.84
C THR A 94 -20.32 7.21 3.54
N VAL A 95 -21.14 8.00 2.86
CA VAL A 95 -21.62 7.66 1.51
C VAL A 95 -20.44 7.37 0.57
N ALA A 96 -19.39 8.17 0.62
CA ALA A 96 -18.18 7.99 -0.21
C ALA A 96 -17.43 6.69 0.08
N SER A 97 -17.53 6.14 1.29
CA SER A 97 -16.96 4.83 1.66
C SER A 97 -17.98 3.70 1.58
N SER A 98 -19.16 3.94 1.01
CA SER A 98 -20.30 2.99 1.03
C SER A 98 -20.57 2.47 2.45
N PHE A 99 -20.49 3.38 3.43
CA PHE A 99 -20.62 3.12 4.86
C PHE A 99 -19.60 2.11 5.44
N GLN A 100 -18.57 1.77 4.66
CA GLN A 100 -17.50 0.88 5.11
C GLN A 100 -16.48 1.62 5.97
N ARG A 101 -15.94 0.91 6.99
CA ARG A 101 -14.94 1.44 7.92
C ARG A 101 -13.56 0.80 7.76
N THR A 102 -13.43 -0.19 6.89
CA THR A 102 -12.18 -0.93 6.67
C THR A 102 -11.15 -0.11 5.89
N ALA A 103 -9.90 -0.50 5.97
CA ALA A 103 -8.77 0.18 5.35
C ALA A 103 -8.88 0.31 3.83
N ALA A 104 -9.51 -0.67 3.15
CA ALA A 104 -9.73 -0.63 1.70
C ALA A 104 -10.58 0.57 1.26
N TRP A 105 -11.46 1.06 2.14
CA TRP A 105 -12.42 2.13 1.86
C TRP A 105 -12.02 3.48 2.46
N ASN A 106 -11.10 3.48 3.43
CA ASN A 106 -10.71 4.69 4.15
C ASN A 106 -9.22 5.00 3.99
N ALA A 107 -8.32 4.14 4.45
CA ALA A 107 -6.88 4.41 4.44
C ALA A 107 -6.25 4.27 3.02
N ALA A 108 -6.67 3.29 2.23
CA ALA A 108 -6.17 3.10 0.87
C ALA A 108 -6.43 4.30 -0.06
N PRO A 109 -7.66 4.89 -0.12
CA PRO A 109 -7.89 6.09 -0.93
C PRO A 109 -7.10 7.32 -0.46
N VAL A 110 -6.71 7.41 0.81
CA VAL A 110 -5.82 8.48 1.29
C VAL A 110 -4.47 8.39 0.58
N VAL A 111 -3.87 7.19 0.55
CA VAL A 111 -2.60 6.95 -0.16
C VAL A 111 -2.73 7.23 -1.66
N GLY A 112 -3.82 6.77 -2.29
CA GLY A 112 -4.08 7.00 -3.71
C GLY A 112 -4.15 8.48 -4.10
N ARG A 113 -4.66 9.34 -3.20
CA ARG A 113 -4.67 10.81 -3.38
C ARG A 113 -3.37 11.49 -2.98
N LEU A 114 -2.64 10.93 -2.02
CA LEU A 114 -1.42 11.51 -1.49
C LEU A 114 -0.24 11.32 -2.45
N VAL A 115 -0.04 10.09 -2.96
CA VAL A 115 1.14 9.72 -3.76
C VAL A 115 1.32 10.60 -5.00
N PRO A 116 0.28 10.95 -5.80
CA PRO A 116 0.44 11.86 -6.93
C PRO A 116 0.87 13.27 -6.55
N ARG A 117 0.59 13.70 -5.31
CA ARG A 117 0.96 15.02 -4.81
C ARG A 117 2.40 15.06 -4.31
N ILE A 118 2.81 14.04 -3.55
CA ILE A 118 4.16 14.01 -2.96
C ILE A 118 5.21 13.42 -3.89
N GLY A 119 4.84 12.53 -4.82
CA GLY A 119 5.77 11.85 -5.72
C GLY A 119 6.68 12.80 -6.48
N PRO A 120 6.16 13.82 -7.19
CA PRO A 120 7.01 14.80 -7.88
C PRO A 120 7.94 15.56 -6.94
N ILE A 121 7.47 15.93 -5.75
CA ILE A 121 8.29 16.62 -4.73
C ILE A 121 9.44 15.72 -4.26
N LEU A 122 9.21 14.42 -4.20
CA LEU A 122 10.20 13.41 -3.83
C LEU A 122 11.07 12.93 -5.01
N GLY A 123 10.95 13.57 -6.18
CA GLY A 123 11.70 13.21 -7.38
C GLY A 123 11.25 11.88 -8.01
N VAL A 124 9.99 11.52 -7.85
CA VAL A 124 9.35 10.40 -8.55
C VAL A 124 8.35 10.97 -9.55
N ALA A 125 8.73 11.02 -10.81
CA ALA A 125 7.81 11.37 -11.88
C ALA A 125 6.85 10.21 -12.18
N PRO A 126 5.59 10.49 -12.57
CA PRO A 126 4.69 9.47 -13.05
C PRO A 126 5.21 8.88 -14.37
N ASP A 127 5.18 7.56 -14.49
CA ASP A 127 5.58 6.83 -15.68
C ASP A 127 4.69 5.60 -15.84
N SER A 128 3.78 5.66 -16.80
CA SER A 128 2.82 4.58 -17.10
C SER A 128 3.38 3.57 -18.10
N SER A 129 4.56 3.78 -18.65
CA SER A 129 5.21 2.83 -19.57
C SER A 129 5.86 1.66 -18.82
N ARG A 130 6.03 1.79 -17.51
CA ARG A 130 6.67 0.78 -16.63
C ARG A 130 5.75 0.34 -15.53
N ASP A 131 5.84 -0.93 -15.17
CA ASP A 131 5.24 -1.47 -13.95
C ASP A 131 6.05 -2.71 -13.51
N VAL A 132 5.68 -3.28 -12.37
CA VAL A 132 6.17 -4.59 -11.94
C VAL A 132 5.56 -5.66 -12.84
N ASP A 133 6.37 -6.56 -13.36
CA ASP A 133 5.88 -7.71 -14.10
C ASP A 133 5.11 -8.65 -13.15
N LEU A 134 3.85 -8.88 -13.46
CA LEU A 134 2.92 -9.73 -12.71
C LEU A 134 2.51 -10.99 -13.49
N SER A 135 3.16 -11.29 -14.61
CA SER A 135 2.77 -12.38 -15.53
C SER A 135 2.70 -13.74 -14.83
N ASP A 136 3.67 -14.04 -13.97
CA ASP A 136 3.72 -15.29 -13.20
C ASP A 136 2.60 -15.39 -12.15
N LEU A 137 2.04 -14.27 -11.71
CA LEU A 137 0.93 -14.23 -10.74
C LEU A 137 -0.44 -14.10 -11.42
N ALA A 138 -0.49 -13.85 -12.71
CA ALA A 138 -1.74 -13.68 -13.47
C ALA A 138 -2.72 -14.86 -13.32
N PRO A 139 -2.28 -16.13 -13.24
CA PRO A 139 -3.18 -17.27 -13.00
C PRO A 139 -3.89 -17.22 -11.65
N LEU A 140 -3.32 -16.53 -10.66
CA LEU A 140 -3.88 -16.39 -9.32
C LEU A 140 -4.96 -15.30 -9.23
N VAL A 141 -5.10 -14.46 -10.26
CA VAL A 141 -6.11 -13.40 -10.30
C VAL A 141 -7.47 -14.01 -10.67
N PRO A 142 -8.52 -13.87 -9.83
CA PRO A 142 -9.86 -14.34 -10.18
C PRO A 142 -10.34 -13.76 -11.50
N GLN A 143 -10.99 -14.57 -12.34
CA GLN A 143 -11.48 -14.17 -13.67
C GLN A 143 -12.33 -12.89 -13.64
N SER A 144 -13.18 -12.73 -12.60
CA SER A 144 -14.02 -11.55 -12.39
C SER A 144 -13.25 -10.26 -12.09
N LYS A 145 -11.93 -10.33 -11.92
CA LYS A 145 -11.05 -9.18 -11.58
C LYS A 145 -10.01 -8.89 -12.65
N LYS A 146 -9.97 -9.68 -13.72
CA LYS A 146 -9.15 -9.36 -14.88
C LYS A 146 -9.75 -8.17 -15.61
N PRO A 147 -8.93 -7.26 -16.15
CA PRO A 147 -9.41 -6.12 -16.95
C PRO A 147 -10.11 -6.58 -18.21
#